data_7178262c98802939508e8f178c9288b1
#
_entry.id   7178262c98802939508e8f178c9288b1
#
_cell.length_a   1.000
_cell.length_b   1.000
_cell.length_c   1.000
_cell.angle_alpha   90.00
_cell.angle_beta   90.00
_cell.angle_gamma   90.00
#
_symmetry.space_group_name_H-M   'P 1'
#
loop_
_entity.id
_entity.type
_entity.pdbx_description
1 polymer ?
#
loop_
_entity_poly.entity_id
_entity_poly.type
_entity_poly.pdbx_seq_one_letter_code
_entity_poly.pdbx_strand_id
1 'polypeptide(L)'
;MPGLRLTAHNRIAEVVIDRPPVNALSRETYREIKQVFDSFRDTDDISVVVFTGAGDRAFCGGRDIHDLQVERSEPGSANVGDPMYLGREAYFAVRHCAVPVICAVNGPAVGSGVALAAVSDIVLAAESATFALAEIDVGVLGAASFAQWMVGPAKARRMFYTGERVPAAEMYRLGGVEAVVSRADLLTEAHALAGVIAAKDPVAIRMAKASVVRTDTLPLETAYRTEQDYTRHLSAYANSADAISRFVNTR
;
A
#
# COMPACT_ATOMS: atom_id res chain seq x y z
N MET A 1 13.18 -14.82 -1.16
CA MET A 1 13.42 -13.44 -1.60
C MET A 1 14.18 -12.74 -0.50
N PRO A 2 15.30 -12.08 -0.77
CA PRO A 2 16.17 -11.57 0.32
C PRO A 2 15.62 -10.39 1.10
N GLY A 3 14.56 -9.74 0.66
CA GLY A 3 13.98 -8.57 1.34
C GLY A 3 12.49 -8.64 1.62
N LEU A 4 11.79 -9.68 1.11
CA LEU A 4 10.38 -9.90 1.36
C LEU A 4 10.09 -11.33 1.79
N ARG A 5 9.08 -11.50 2.65
CA ARG A 5 8.42 -12.79 2.90
C ARG A 5 7.00 -12.74 2.37
N LEU A 6 6.57 -13.82 1.73
CA LEU A 6 5.21 -14.00 1.24
C LEU A 6 4.66 -15.32 1.80
N THR A 7 3.53 -15.23 2.46
CA THR A 7 2.72 -16.39 2.87
C THR A 7 1.28 -16.20 2.42
N ALA A 8 0.54 -17.28 2.22
CA ALA A 8 -0.84 -17.20 1.80
C ALA A 8 -1.68 -18.27 2.52
N HIS A 9 -2.84 -17.88 3.03
CA HIS A 9 -3.79 -18.76 3.68
C HIS A 9 -5.21 -18.19 3.56
N ASN A 10 -6.22 -19.04 3.31
CA ASN A 10 -7.62 -18.62 3.27
C ASN A 10 -7.90 -17.41 2.36
N ARG A 11 -7.24 -17.36 1.18
CA ARG A 11 -7.35 -16.27 0.20
C ARG A 11 -6.78 -14.93 0.66
N ILE A 12 -6.04 -14.92 1.75
CA ILE A 12 -5.30 -13.77 2.27
C ILE A 12 -3.82 -14.02 2.02
N ALA A 13 -3.14 -13.10 1.31
CA ALA A 13 -1.70 -13.08 1.23
C ALA A 13 -1.14 -12.13 2.29
N GLU A 14 -0.10 -12.55 2.98
CA GLU A 14 0.68 -11.68 3.86
C GLU A 14 2.04 -11.41 3.21
N VAL A 15 2.32 -10.15 2.93
CA VAL A 15 3.59 -9.66 2.38
C VAL A 15 4.30 -8.87 3.47
N VAL A 16 5.52 -9.29 3.82
CA VAL A 16 6.29 -8.68 4.90
C VAL A 16 7.61 -8.18 4.35
N ILE A 17 7.90 -6.89 4.53
CA ILE A 17 9.25 -6.35 4.30
C ILE A 17 10.14 -6.88 5.42
N ASP A 18 11.12 -7.71 5.09
CA ASP A 18 12.01 -8.35 6.07
C ASP A 18 13.47 -8.05 5.76
N ARG A 19 13.87 -6.84 6.08
CA ARG A 19 15.22 -6.33 5.84
C ARG A 19 15.72 -5.55 7.06
N PRO A 20 16.17 -6.26 8.10
CA PRO A 20 16.65 -5.63 9.33
C PRO A 20 17.84 -4.70 9.04
N PRO A 21 18.07 -3.65 9.88
CA PRO A 21 17.37 -3.43 11.16
C PRO A 21 16.07 -2.60 11.03
N VAL A 22 15.81 -1.88 9.96
CA VAL A 22 14.71 -0.89 9.83
C VAL A 22 13.89 -1.05 8.55
N ASN A 23 14.01 -2.16 7.86
CA ASN A 23 13.28 -2.45 6.63
C ASN A 23 13.51 -1.36 5.54
N ALA A 24 14.76 -0.85 5.44
CA ALA A 24 15.13 0.07 4.38
C ALA A 24 15.13 -0.63 3.02
N LEU A 25 14.64 0.02 1.97
CA LEU A 25 14.43 -0.58 0.66
C LEU A 25 15.66 -0.43 -0.23
N SER A 26 16.31 -1.54 -0.54
CA SER A 26 17.32 -1.62 -1.58
C SER A 26 16.67 -1.69 -2.97
N ARG A 27 17.50 -1.51 -4.02
CA ARG A 27 17.07 -1.68 -5.42
C ARG A 27 16.43 -3.05 -5.66
N GLU A 28 16.99 -4.11 -5.03
CA GLU A 28 16.44 -5.45 -5.14
C GLU A 28 15.09 -5.57 -4.44
N THR A 29 14.92 -5.01 -3.24
CA THR A 29 13.65 -5.02 -2.52
C THR A 29 12.54 -4.30 -3.31
N TYR A 30 12.85 -3.20 -4.01
CA TYR A 30 11.87 -2.56 -4.91
C TYR A 30 11.45 -3.50 -6.05
N ARG A 31 12.39 -4.23 -6.68
CA ARG A 31 12.04 -5.22 -7.72
C ARG A 31 11.17 -6.34 -7.17
N GLU A 32 11.49 -6.84 -5.97
CA GLU A 32 10.72 -7.88 -5.30
C GLU A 32 9.30 -7.41 -4.96
N ILE A 33 9.13 -6.18 -4.44
CA ILE A 33 7.81 -5.59 -4.22
C ILE A 33 7.02 -5.59 -5.52
N LYS A 34 7.61 -5.05 -6.60
CA LYS A 34 6.94 -5.04 -7.90
C LYS A 34 6.53 -6.44 -8.34
N GLN A 35 7.44 -7.41 -8.30
CA GLN A 35 7.18 -8.78 -8.75
C GLN A 35 6.06 -9.44 -7.95
N VAL A 36 6.08 -9.30 -6.61
CA VAL A 36 5.07 -9.89 -5.73
C VAL A 36 3.70 -9.28 -5.98
N PHE A 37 3.58 -7.95 -6.02
CA PHE A 37 2.28 -7.32 -6.20
C PHE A 37 1.71 -7.49 -7.62
N ASP A 38 2.57 -7.51 -8.65
CA ASP A 38 2.14 -7.83 -10.02
C ASP A 38 1.66 -9.28 -10.15
N SER A 39 2.26 -10.25 -9.41
CA SER A 39 1.90 -11.67 -9.50
C SER A 39 0.49 -11.98 -9.04
N PHE A 40 -0.13 -11.14 -8.20
CA PHE A 40 -1.52 -11.30 -7.79
C PHE A 40 -2.53 -11.10 -8.94
N ARG A 41 -2.07 -10.64 -10.10
CA ARG A 41 -2.90 -10.57 -11.31
C ARG A 41 -3.16 -11.96 -11.90
N ASP A 42 -2.19 -12.85 -11.77
CA ASP A 42 -2.16 -14.14 -12.44
C ASP A 42 -2.66 -15.29 -11.54
N THR A 43 -3.20 -14.99 -10.36
CA THR A 43 -3.75 -15.96 -9.42
C THR A 43 -5.14 -15.58 -8.94
N ASP A 44 -6.08 -16.53 -8.95
CA ASP A 44 -7.44 -16.35 -8.43
C ASP A 44 -7.59 -16.78 -6.97
N ASP A 45 -6.53 -17.35 -6.39
CA ASP A 45 -6.54 -17.90 -5.03
C ASP A 45 -6.43 -16.83 -3.94
N ILE A 46 -6.08 -15.59 -4.30
CA ILE A 46 -5.93 -14.47 -3.38
C ILE A 46 -7.01 -13.41 -3.63
N SER A 47 -7.60 -12.92 -2.55
CA SER A 47 -8.64 -11.87 -2.56
C SER A 47 -8.21 -10.58 -1.88
N VAL A 48 -7.18 -10.61 -1.04
CA VAL A 48 -6.70 -9.45 -0.29
C VAL A 48 -5.25 -9.68 0.15
N VAL A 49 -4.49 -8.61 0.25
CA VAL A 49 -3.11 -8.61 0.77
C VAL A 49 -3.08 -7.87 2.10
N VAL A 50 -2.43 -8.44 3.12
CA VAL A 50 -1.95 -7.75 4.31
C VAL A 50 -0.48 -7.44 4.11
N PHE A 51 -0.09 -6.16 4.16
CA PHE A 51 1.25 -5.69 3.90
C PHE A 51 1.85 -5.04 5.14
N THR A 52 3.00 -5.52 5.63
CA THR A 52 3.61 -5.04 6.88
C THR A 52 5.13 -5.11 6.86
N GLY A 53 5.79 -4.63 7.92
CA GLY A 53 7.22 -4.75 8.13
C GLY A 53 7.56 -5.80 9.20
N ALA A 54 8.67 -6.51 9.01
CA ALA A 54 9.19 -7.44 10.01
C ALA A 54 9.79 -6.72 11.21
N GLY A 55 9.80 -7.43 12.34
CA GLY A 55 10.45 -6.95 13.57
C GLY A 55 9.71 -5.78 14.22
N ASP A 56 10.43 -5.08 15.09
CA ASP A 56 9.83 -4.09 16.01
C ASP A 56 10.35 -2.66 15.84
N ARG A 57 11.25 -2.43 14.93
CA ARG A 57 11.94 -1.14 14.80
C ARG A 57 11.29 -0.18 13.82
N ALA A 58 10.75 -0.69 12.71
CA ALA A 58 10.11 0.14 11.69
C ALA A 58 9.20 -0.71 10.80
N PHE A 59 8.18 -0.09 10.25
CA PHE A 59 7.48 -0.61 9.08
C PHE A 59 8.42 -0.57 7.86
N CYS A 60 8.93 0.63 7.54
CA CYS A 60 9.89 0.86 6.47
C CYS A 60 10.67 2.15 6.71
N GLY A 61 11.99 2.04 6.83
CA GLY A 61 12.91 3.16 7.07
C GLY A 61 13.20 4.03 5.85
N GLY A 62 12.55 3.77 4.71
CA GLY A 62 12.77 4.50 3.46
C GLY A 62 13.75 3.80 2.53
N ARG A 63 14.30 4.56 1.59
CA ARG A 63 15.32 4.05 0.66
C ARG A 63 16.63 3.78 1.39
N ASP A 64 17.34 2.73 0.97
CA ASP A 64 18.65 2.40 1.50
C ASP A 64 19.66 3.51 1.14
N ILE A 65 20.28 4.09 2.18
CA ILE A 65 21.24 5.20 2.02
C ILE A 65 22.52 4.72 1.32
N HIS A 66 22.92 3.46 1.50
CA HIS A 66 24.08 2.91 0.80
C HIS A 66 23.87 2.86 -0.71
N ASP A 67 22.67 2.44 -1.15
CA ASP A 67 22.32 2.48 -2.57
C ASP A 67 22.36 3.91 -3.14
N LEU A 68 21.92 4.90 -2.36
CA LEU A 68 22.00 6.32 -2.73
C LEU A 68 23.46 6.83 -2.86
N GLN A 69 24.35 6.39 -1.96
CA GLN A 69 25.76 6.76 -2.00
C GLN A 69 26.45 6.20 -3.24
N VAL A 70 26.22 4.93 -3.57
CA VAL A 70 26.75 4.28 -4.76
C VAL A 70 26.30 5.01 -6.02
N GLU A 71 25.03 5.33 -6.14
CA GLU A 71 24.49 6.05 -7.30
C GLU A 71 25.09 7.47 -7.47
N ARG A 72 25.42 8.15 -6.37
CA ARG A 72 26.04 9.48 -6.40
C ARG A 72 27.54 9.43 -6.71
N SER A 73 28.22 8.39 -6.28
CA SER A 73 29.69 8.26 -6.48
C SER A 73 30.07 7.70 -7.85
N GLU A 74 29.14 7.06 -8.56
CA GLU A 74 29.37 6.52 -9.90
C GLU A 74 28.48 7.24 -10.93
N PRO A 75 28.87 8.41 -11.44
CA PRO A 75 28.07 9.20 -12.39
C PRO A 75 27.72 8.47 -13.70
N GLY A 76 28.41 7.36 -13.99
CA GLY A 76 28.14 6.49 -15.14
C GLY A 76 27.19 5.33 -14.85
N SER A 77 26.99 4.96 -13.59
CA SER A 77 26.01 3.91 -13.21
C SER A 77 24.55 4.40 -13.36
N ALA A 78 24.35 5.72 -13.34
CA ALA A 78 23.08 6.36 -13.67
C ALA A 78 22.69 6.25 -15.15
N ASN A 79 23.57 5.74 -16.02
CA ASN A 79 23.36 5.66 -17.48
C ASN A 79 22.44 4.50 -17.92
N VAL A 80 21.81 3.77 -17.02
CA VAL A 80 20.82 2.76 -17.36
C VAL A 80 19.44 3.22 -16.89
N GLY A 81 18.94 4.30 -17.49
CA GLY A 81 17.56 4.74 -17.27
C GLY A 81 17.37 5.67 -16.07
N ASP A 82 16.11 5.88 -15.70
CA ASP A 82 15.66 6.73 -14.61
C ASP A 82 16.03 6.10 -13.26
N PRO A 83 16.89 6.71 -12.42
CA PRO A 83 17.31 6.15 -11.13
C PRO A 83 16.16 6.03 -10.13
N MET A 84 15.05 6.76 -10.34
CA MET A 84 13.82 6.66 -9.52
C MET A 84 12.84 5.62 -10.04
N TYR A 85 13.12 4.99 -11.18
CA TYR A 85 12.24 4.02 -11.84
C TYR A 85 11.81 2.88 -10.91
N LEU A 86 12.72 2.25 -10.21
CA LEU A 86 12.42 1.09 -9.38
C LEU A 86 11.46 1.41 -8.23
N GLY A 87 11.69 2.54 -7.55
CA GLY A 87 10.78 2.98 -6.49
C GLY A 87 9.38 3.28 -7.02
N ARG A 88 9.30 4.03 -8.12
CA ARG A 88 8.03 4.35 -8.79
C ARG A 88 7.26 3.11 -9.19
N GLU A 89 7.92 2.15 -9.84
CA GLU A 89 7.29 0.90 -10.28
C GLU A 89 6.80 0.05 -9.10
N ALA A 90 7.57 -0.01 -8.01
CA ALA A 90 7.15 -0.71 -6.79
C ALA A 90 5.90 -0.08 -6.16
N TYR A 91 5.86 1.24 -6.04
CA TYR A 91 4.68 1.92 -5.48
C TYR A 91 3.44 1.71 -6.35
N PHE A 92 3.59 1.84 -7.67
CA PHE A 92 2.46 1.64 -8.57
C PHE A 92 2.05 0.17 -8.69
N ALA A 93 2.94 -0.80 -8.48
CA ALA A 93 2.56 -2.20 -8.39
C ALA A 93 1.65 -2.47 -7.16
N VAL A 94 1.95 -1.87 -6.00
CA VAL A 94 1.07 -1.93 -4.83
C VAL A 94 -0.28 -1.27 -5.12
N ARG A 95 -0.29 -0.05 -5.68
CA ARG A 95 -1.53 0.67 -6.03
C ARG A 95 -2.40 -0.11 -7.01
N HIS A 96 -1.78 -0.66 -8.06
CA HIS A 96 -2.46 -1.39 -9.14
C HIS A 96 -2.56 -2.89 -8.88
N CYS A 97 -2.29 -3.33 -7.64
CA CYS A 97 -2.49 -4.71 -7.23
C CYS A 97 -3.91 -5.16 -7.64
N ALA A 98 -4.02 -6.38 -8.14
CA ALA A 98 -5.30 -6.90 -8.62
C ALA A 98 -6.34 -7.10 -7.51
N VAL A 99 -5.91 -7.09 -6.24
CA VAL A 99 -6.75 -7.25 -5.06
C VAL A 99 -6.48 -6.13 -4.06
N PRO A 100 -7.40 -5.81 -3.14
CA PRO A 100 -7.18 -4.83 -2.08
C PRO A 100 -5.95 -5.10 -1.24
N VAL A 101 -5.26 -4.03 -0.83
CA VAL A 101 -4.06 -4.05 0.03
C VAL A 101 -4.35 -3.34 1.34
N ILE A 102 -4.28 -4.07 2.44
CA ILE A 102 -4.34 -3.54 3.81
C ILE A 102 -2.90 -3.36 4.29
N CYS A 103 -2.48 -2.12 4.49
CA CYS A 103 -1.16 -1.80 5.02
C CYS A 103 -1.22 -1.73 6.55
N ALA A 104 -0.55 -2.66 7.23
CA ALA A 104 -0.41 -2.70 8.69
C ALA A 104 0.92 -2.06 9.09
N VAL A 105 0.89 -0.77 9.41
CA VAL A 105 2.08 0.04 9.74
C VAL A 105 2.49 -0.21 11.20
N ASN A 106 3.41 -1.14 11.41
CA ASN A 106 3.81 -1.64 12.73
C ASN A 106 4.86 -0.80 13.45
N GLY A 107 5.30 0.32 12.89
CA GLY A 107 6.31 1.21 13.44
C GLY A 107 6.58 2.40 12.51
N PRO A 108 7.70 3.11 12.64
CA PRO A 108 8.04 4.23 11.78
C PRO A 108 7.97 3.90 10.29
N ALA A 109 7.26 4.75 9.54
CA ALA A 109 7.18 4.79 8.09
C ALA A 109 7.88 6.06 7.58
N VAL A 110 9.01 5.93 6.88
CA VAL A 110 9.81 7.07 6.45
C VAL A 110 9.93 7.07 4.92
N GLY A 111 9.71 8.20 4.28
CA GLY A 111 9.90 8.37 2.83
C GLY A 111 9.16 7.32 2.01
N SER A 112 9.89 6.34 1.47
CA SER A 112 9.30 5.21 0.75
C SER A 112 8.28 4.41 1.57
N GLY A 113 8.46 4.37 2.91
CA GLY A 113 7.46 3.76 3.80
C GLY A 113 6.14 4.53 3.80
N VAL A 114 6.19 5.87 3.77
CA VAL A 114 4.98 6.70 3.61
C VAL A 114 4.36 6.47 2.23
N ALA A 115 5.17 6.40 1.16
CA ALA A 115 4.68 6.14 -0.18
C ALA A 115 3.94 4.80 -0.27
N LEU A 116 4.52 3.70 0.28
CA LEU A 116 3.91 2.38 0.30
C LEU A 116 2.59 2.35 1.08
N ALA A 117 2.54 3.01 2.24
CA ALA A 117 1.29 3.14 3.00
C ALA A 117 0.24 3.93 2.22
N ALA A 118 0.62 5.06 1.61
CA ALA A 118 -0.29 5.95 0.89
C ALA A 118 -0.89 5.35 -0.40
N VAL A 119 -0.19 4.41 -1.04
CA VAL A 119 -0.69 3.73 -2.25
C VAL A 119 -1.47 2.46 -1.93
N SER A 120 -1.49 2.02 -0.67
CA SER A 120 -2.34 0.93 -0.20
C SER A 120 -3.79 1.39 -0.05
N ASP A 121 -4.74 0.45 -0.07
CA ASP A 121 -6.17 0.81 -0.05
C ASP A 121 -6.67 1.18 1.34
N ILE A 122 -6.20 0.47 2.37
CA ILE A 122 -6.59 0.68 3.76
C ILE A 122 -5.33 0.66 4.62
N VAL A 123 -5.18 1.63 5.50
CA VAL A 123 -4.00 1.73 6.38
C VAL A 123 -4.43 1.59 7.82
N LEU A 124 -3.92 0.57 8.49
CA LEU A 124 -3.98 0.42 9.94
C LEU A 124 -2.60 0.74 10.53
N ALA A 125 -2.54 1.34 11.70
CA ALA A 125 -1.27 1.70 12.32
C ALA A 125 -1.20 1.29 13.79
N ALA A 126 -0.01 0.88 14.22
CA ALA A 126 0.28 0.76 15.64
C ALA A 126 0.30 2.14 16.31
N GLU A 127 -0.11 2.24 17.58
CA GLU A 127 -0.05 3.49 18.37
C GLU A 127 1.34 4.13 18.36
N SER A 128 2.39 3.30 18.31
CA SER A 128 3.80 3.73 18.26
C SER A 128 4.28 4.15 16.87
N ALA A 129 3.47 3.95 15.81
CA ALA A 129 3.86 4.29 14.46
C ALA A 129 3.95 5.80 14.24
N THR A 130 4.90 6.19 13.41
CA THR A 130 5.11 7.58 12.99
C THR A 130 5.33 7.63 11.48
N PHE A 131 4.98 8.75 10.86
CA PHE A 131 5.10 8.99 9.43
C PHE A 131 5.96 10.22 9.19
N ALA A 132 6.97 10.13 8.34
CA ALA A 132 7.87 11.24 8.05
C ALA A 132 8.33 11.28 6.60
N LEU A 133 8.51 12.48 6.06
CA LEU A 133 9.15 12.75 4.76
C LEU A 133 10.53 13.35 5.03
N ALA A 134 11.44 12.53 5.58
CA ALA A 134 12.75 12.96 6.06
C ALA A 134 13.82 13.02 4.94
N GLU A 135 13.44 12.83 3.68
CA GLU A 135 14.36 12.88 2.54
C GLU A 135 15.00 14.25 2.37
N ILE A 136 14.32 15.31 2.81
CA ILE A 136 14.83 16.69 2.75
C ILE A 136 16.14 16.84 3.54
N ASP A 137 16.29 16.13 4.65
CA ASP A 137 17.46 16.18 5.53
C ASP A 137 18.72 15.57 4.86
N VAL A 138 18.52 14.73 3.84
CA VAL A 138 19.61 14.10 3.10
C VAL A 138 19.71 14.60 1.65
N GLY A 139 19.04 15.70 1.34
CA GLY A 139 19.10 16.33 0.02
C GLY A 139 18.43 15.51 -1.09
N VAL A 140 17.40 14.77 -0.77
CA VAL A 140 16.56 14.02 -1.70
C VAL A 140 15.13 14.53 -1.58
N LEU A 141 14.36 14.42 -2.64
CA LEU A 141 12.92 14.73 -2.64
C LEU A 141 12.13 13.44 -2.93
N GLY A 142 11.00 13.26 -2.25
CA GLY A 142 10.15 12.10 -2.47
C GLY A 142 8.87 12.09 -1.64
N ALA A 143 7.94 11.25 -2.06
CA ALA A 143 6.70 10.87 -1.39
C ALA A 143 5.69 12.00 -1.02
N ALA A 144 5.97 13.28 -1.26
CA ALA A 144 5.05 14.37 -0.91
C ALA A 144 3.70 14.28 -1.65
N SER A 145 3.71 13.90 -2.93
CA SER A 145 2.49 13.69 -3.72
C SER A 145 1.64 12.54 -3.16
N PHE A 146 2.25 11.48 -2.67
CA PHE A 146 1.56 10.38 -2.00
C PHE A 146 1.00 10.80 -0.64
N ALA A 147 1.80 11.52 0.17
CA ALA A 147 1.36 12.01 1.47
C ALA A 147 0.13 12.95 1.37
N GLN A 148 0.01 13.72 0.28
CA GLN A 148 -1.17 14.58 0.06
C GLN A 148 -2.48 13.79 0.01
N TRP A 149 -2.44 12.55 -0.45
CA TRP A 149 -3.61 11.67 -0.48
C TRP A 149 -4.01 11.20 0.92
N MET A 150 -3.04 11.03 1.82
CA MET A 150 -3.31 10.61 3.19
C MET A 150 -3.80 11.76 4.07
N VAL A 151 -3.17 12.95 3.99
CA VAL A 151 -3.35 14.00 5.01
C VAL A 151 -3.73 15.36 4.43
N GLY A 152 -3.97 15.43 3.13
CA GLY A 152 -4.24 16.68 2.43
C GLY A 152 -2.99 17.55 2.22
N PRO A 153 -3.10 18.60 1.36
CA PRO A 153 -1.93 19.33 0.88
C PRO A 153 -1.21 20.15 1.95
N ALA A 154 -1.92 20.74 2.90
CA ALA A 154 -1.31 21.60 3.91
C ALA A 154 -0.39 20.81 4.85
N LYS A 155 -0.86 19.68 5.38
CA LYS A 155 -0.08 18.83 6.27
C LYS A 155 1.06 18.14 5.53
N ALA A 156 0.82 17.64 4.31
CA ALA A 156 1.86 17.04 3.49
C ALA A 156 3.00 18.00 3.19
N ARG A 157 2.70 19.27 2.86
CA ARG A 157 3.73 20.31 2.64
C ARG A 157 4.55 20.56 3.91
N ARG A 158 3.92 20.65 5.06
CA ARG A 158 4.62 20.79 6.33
C ARG A 158 5.55 19.60 6.58
N MET A 159 5.06 18.38 6.47
CA MET A 159 5.89 17.17 6.57
C MET A 159 7.09 17.23 5.61
N PHE A 160 6.84 17.61 4.37
CA PHE A 160 7.85 17.60 3.32
C PHE A 160 8.93 18.69 3.48
N TYR A 161 8.57 19.87 3.99
CA TYR A 161 9.52 20.96 4.17
C TYR A 161 10.31 20.87 5.47
N THR A 162 9.79 20.15 6.48
CA THR A 162 10.38 20.11 7.83
C THR A 162 10.95 18.74 8.20
N GLY A 163 10.63 17.68 7.46
CA GLY A 163 11.00 16.30 7.85
C GLY A 163 10.31 15.83 9.14
N GLU A 164 9.32 16.58 9.67
CA GLU A 164 8.69 16.25 10.96
C GLU A 164 8.09 14.85 10.98
N ARG A 165 8.14 14.21 12.14
CA ARG A 165 7.47 12.94 12.39
C ARG A 165 6.06 13.18 12.88
N VAL A 166 5.08 12.63 12.16
CA VAL A 166 3.66 12.71 12.49
C VAL A 166 3.23 11.41 13.14
N PRO A 167 2.69 11.41 14.38
CA PRO A 167 2.25 10.20 15.05
C PRO A 167 0.99 9.61 14.39
N ALA A 168 0.78 8.30 14.56
CA ALA A 168 -0.36 7.56 14.01
C ALA A 168 -1.71 8.19 14.40
N ALA A 169 -1.85 8.65 15.64
CA ALA A 169 -3.06 9.31 16.11
C ALA A 169 -3.41 10.58 15.33
N GLU A 170 -2.40 11.36 14.91
CA GLU A 170 -2.63 12.55 14.08
C GLU A 170 -2.95 12.15 12.63
N MET A 171 -2.31 11.10 12.09
CA MET A 171 -2.65 10.55 10.77
C MET A 171 -4.10 10.06 10.73
N TYR A 172 -4.56 9.40 11.80
CA TYR A 172 -5.96 8.97 11.97
C TYR A 172 -6.90 10.18 12.00
N ARG A 173 -6.59 11.21 12.81
CA ARG A 173 -7.40 12.44 12.88
C ARG A 173 -7.52 13.14 11.52
N LEU A 174 -6.51 13.01 10.66
CA LEU A 174 -6.49 13.61 9.32
C LEU A 174 -7.10 12.70 8.24
N GLY A 175 -7.50 11.47 8.59
CA GLY A 175 -8.10 10.50 7.66
C GLY A 175 -7.10 9.70 6.82
N GLY A 176 -5.81 9.79 7.11
CA GLY A 176 -4.77 9.04 6.41
C GLY A 176 -4.53 7.63 6.94
N VAL A 177 -5.13 7.31 8.11
CA VAL A 177 -5.11 5.99 8.75
C VAL A 177 -6.53 5.66 9.18
N GLU A 178 -7.00 4.45 8.86
CA GLU A 178 -8.36 3.99 9.16
C GLU A 178 -8.54 3.63 10.64
N ALA A 179 -7.53 3.03 11.26
CA ALA A 179 -7.55 2.70 12.68
C ALA A 179 -6.15 2.74 13.29
N VAL A 180 -6.10 3.13 14.57
CA VAL A 180 -4.89 3.08 15.40
C VAL A 180 -5.15 2.11 16.55
N VAL A 181 -4.32 1.09 16.66
CA VAL A 181 -4.48 0.00 17.62
C VAL A 181 -3.17 -0.30 18.33
N SER A 182 -3.23 -1.09 19.40
CA SER A 182 -1.99 -1.55 20.03
C SER A 182 -1.14 -2.31 19.01
N ARG A 183 0.17 -2.26 19.17
CA ARG A 183 1.06 -3.01 18.30
C ARG A 183 0.80 -4.53 18.33
N ALA A 184 0.44 -5.05 19.50
CA ALA A 184 0.14 -6.47 19.69
C ALA A 184 -1.09 -6.92 18.90
N ASP A 185 -2.06 -6.03 18.75
CA ASP A 185 -3.33 -6.32 18.09
C ASP A 185 -3.30 -5.99 16.57
N LEU A 186 -2.31 -5.25 16.09
CA LEU A 186 -2.29 -4.71 14.72
C LEU A 186 -2.48 -5.78 13.63
N LEU A 187 -1.75 -6.88 13.68
CA LEU A 187 -1.88 -7.94 12.68
C LEU A 187 -3.19 -8.71 12.84
N THR A 188 -3.66 -8.90 14.07
CA THR A 188 -4.96 -9.52 14.35
C THR A 188 -6.08 -8.71 13.72
N GLU A 189 -6.10 -7.39 13.91
CA GLU A 189 -7.09 -6.49 13.30
C GLU A 189 -6.99 -6.46 11.77
N ALA A 190 -5.75 -6.41 11.24
CA ALA A 190 -5.53 -6.45 9.78
C ALA A 190 -6.06 -7.75 9.16
N HIS A 191 -5.79 -8.89 9.80
CA HIS A 191 -6.30 -10.18 9.35
C HIS A 191 -7.82 -10.34 9.54
N ALA A 192 -8.39 -9.78 10.61
CA ALA A 192 -9.84 -9.76 10.79
C ALA A 192 -10.52 -8.98 9.65
N LEU A 193 -10.03 -7.80 9.31
CA LEU A 193 -10.52 -7.01 8.17
C LEU A 193 -10.31 -7.76 6.85
N ALA A 194 -9.13 -8.37 6.65
CA ALA A 194 -8.84 -9.17 5.48
C ALA A 194 -9.81 -10.35 5.33
N GLY A 195 -10.18 -10.99 6.45
CA GLY A 195 -11.18 -12.08 6.48
C GLY A 195 -12.56 -11.61 5.98
N VAL A 196 -12.99 -10.42 6.35
CA VAL A 196 -14.25 -9.82 5.85
C VAL A 196 -14.20 -9.63 4.33
N ILE A 197 -13.06 -9.16 3.79
CA ILE A 197 -12.88 -8.97 2.34
C ILE A 197 -12.79 -10.34 1.63
N ALA A 198 -12.00 -11.28 2.15
CA ALA A 198 -11.80 -12.60 1.56
C ALA A 198 -13.09 -13.44 1.52
N ALA A 199 -14.05 -13.17 2.40
CA ALA A 199 -15.38 -13.81 2.41
C ALA A 199 -16.30 -13.34 1.27
N LYS A 200 -15.94 -12.26 0.56
CA LYS A 200 -16.72 -11.75 -0.57
C LYS A 200 -16.41 -12.54 -1.85
N ASP A 201 -17.23 -12.35 -2.87
CA ASP A 201 -16.99 -12.92 -4.19
C ASP A 201 -15.65 -12.35 -4.75
N PRO A 202 -14.71 -13.21 -5.21
CA PRO A 202 -13.40 -12.79 -5.66
C PRO A 202 -13.44 -11.93 -6.91
N VAL A 203 -14.36 -12.21 -7.82
CA VAL A 203 -14.52 -11.43 -9.06
C VAL A 203 -15.02 -10.03 -8.69
N ALA A 204 -16.00 -9.94 -7.77
CA ALA A 204 -16.53 -8.67 -7.31
C ALA A 204 -15.45 -7.82 -6.61
N ILE A 205 -14.61 -8.42 -5.75
CA ILE A 205 -13.53 -7.71 -5.06
C ILE A 205 -12.48 -7.18 -6.06
N ARG A 206 -12.07 -7.98 -7.03
CA ARG A 206 -11.12 -7.55 -8.07
C ARG A 206 -11.69 -6.41 -8.92
N MET A 207 -12.96 -6.51 -9.30
CA MET A 207 -13.63 -5.44 -10.05
C MET A 207 -13.80 -4.16 -9.22
N ALA A 208 -14.13 -4.27 -7.93
CA ALA A 208 -14.21 -3.15 -7.02
C ALA A 208 -12.84 -2.45 -6.90
N LYS A 209 -11.76 -3.21 -6.68
CA LYS A 209 -10.39 -2.67 -6.64
C LYS A 209 -10.04 -1.95 -7.94
N ALA A 210 -10.26 -2.57 -9.09
CA ALA A 210 -9.98 -1.97 -10.39
C ALA A 210 -10.81 -0.69 -10.63
N SER A 211 -12.07 -0.68 -10.21
CA SER A 211 -12.96 0.48 -10.30
C SER A 211 -12.42 1.64 -9.48
N VAL A 212 -12.13 1.44 -8.19
CA VAL A 212 -11.60 2.47 -7.30
C VAL A 212 -10.32 3.08 -7.87
N VAL A 213 -9.33 2.26 -8.22
CA VAL A 213 -8.04 2.75 -8.76
C VAL A 213 -8.24 3.57 -10.04
N ARG A 214 -9.20 3.18 -10.89
CA ARG A 214 -9.46 3.88 -12.15
C ARG A 214 -10.22 5.19 -11.96
N THR A 215 -11.01 5.30 -10.91
CA THR A 215 -11.90 6.45 -10.70
C THR A 215 -11.32 7.53 -9.79
N ASP A 216 -10.33 7.22 -8.97
CA ASP A 216 -9.75 8.11 -7.95
C ASP A 216 -9.36 9.52 -8.41
N THR A 217 -8.97 9.68 -9.68
CA THR A 217 -8.51 10.97 -10.22
C THR A 217 -9.46 11.56 -11.26
N LEU A 218 -10.61 10.93 -11.48
CA LEU A 218 -11.59 11.38 -12.46
C LEU A 218 -12.56 12.41 -11.84
N PRO A 219 -13.10 13.34 -12.63
CA PRO A 219 -14.24 14.14 -12.21
C PRO A 219 -15.41 13.25 -11.81
N LEU A 220 -16.18 13.64 -10.77
CA LEU A 220 -17.19 12.81 -10.12
C LEU A 220 -18.17 12.14 -11.10
N GLU A 221 -18.71 12.88 -12.08
CA GLU A 221 -19.64 12.32 -13.06
C GLU A 221 -19.01 11.24 -13.93
N THR A 222 -17.76 11.45 -14.37
CA THR A 222 -17.00 10.47 -15.16
C THR A 222 -16.64 9.27 -14.31
N ALA A 223 -16.21 9.49 -13.07
CA ALA A 223 -15.91 8.45 -12.10
C ALA A 223 -17.13 7.52 -11.91
N TYR A 224 -18.30 8.10 -11.63
CA TYR A 224 -19.51 7.32 -11.38
C TYR A 224 -19.99 6.56 -12.62
N ARG A 225 -19.90 7.14 -13.82
CA ARG A 225 -20.20 6.40 -15.07
C ARG A 225 -19.26 5.20 -15.27
N THR A 226 -17.97 5.40 -14.99
CA THR A 226 -16.97 4.32 -15.04
C THR A 226 -17.29 3.21 -14.04
N GLU A 227 -17.67 3.56 -12.81
CA GLU A 227 -18.10 2.61 -11.78
C GLU A 227 -19.34 1.81 -12.22
N GLN A 228 -20.33 2.47 -12.87
CA GLN A 228 -21.48 1.78 -13.43
C GLN A 228 -21.12 0.78 -14.55
N ASP A 229 -20.04 1.04 -15.31
CA ASP A 229 -19.53 0.08 -16.30
C ASP A 229 -19.00 -1.18 -15.61
N TYR A 230 -18.29 -1.04 -14.50
CA TYR A 230 -17.87 -2.20 -13.69
C TYR A 230 -19.06 -2.98 -13.13
N THR A 231 -20.11 -2.30 -12.66
CA THR A 231 -21.35 -2.95 -12.22
C THR A 231 -22.00 -3.77 -13.35
N ARG A 232 -22.06 -3.21 -14.56
CA ARG A 232 -22.58 -3.93 -15.74
C ARG A 232 -21.76 -5.15 -16.10
N HIS A 233 -20.42 -5.03 -16.05
CA HIS A 233 -19.56 -6.16 -16.28
C HIS A 233 -19.74 -7.24 -15.22
N LEU A 234 -19.79 -6.87 -13.93
CA LEU A 234 -20.00 -7.82 -12.83
C LEU A 234 -21.32 -8.56 -12.97
N SER A 235 -22.38 -7.91 -13.40
CA SER A 235 -23.70 -8.55 -13.58
C SER A 235 -23.75 -9.62 -14.67
N ALA A 236 -22.74 -9.67 -15.55
CA ALA A 236 -22.60 -10.74 -16.54
C ALA A 236 -22.03 -12.06 -15.97
N TYR A 237 -21.52 -12.05 -14.74
CA TYR A 237 -21.04 -13.26 -14.08
C TYR A 237 -22.16 -13.95 -13.32
N ALA A 238 -22.23 -15.29 -13.44
CA ALA A 238 -23.28 -16.11 -12.82
C ALA A 238 -23.39 -15.90 -11.30
N ASN A 239 -22.29 -15.72 -10.60
CA ASN A 239 -22.23 -15.47 -9.16
C ASN A 239 -22.97 -14.20 -8.71
N SER A 240 -23.15 -13.22 -9.59
CA SER A 240 -23.89 -11.98 -9.30
C SER A 240 -25.39 -12.26 -9.10
N ALA A 241 -26.00 -13.09 -9.95
CA ALA A 241 -27.40 -13.50 -9.83
C ALA A 241 -27.65 -14.30 -8.55
N ASP A 242 -26.76 -15.22 -8.21
CA ASP A 242 -26.82 -16.01 -7.00
C ASP A 242 -26.65 -15.16 -5.73
N ALA A 243 -25.82 -14.12 -5.76
CA ALA A 243 -25.65 -13.20 -4.65
C ALA A 243 -26.94 -12.41 -4.36
N ILE A 244 -27.62 -11.93 -5.39
CA ILE A 244 -28.89 -11.24 -5.27
C ILE A 244 -29.95 -12.18 -4.69
N SER A 245 -30.05 -13.41 -5.21
CA SER A 245 -31.01 -14.42 -4.76
C SER A 245 -30.79 -14.75 -3.29
N ARG A 246 -29.55 -14.95 -2.85
CA ARG A 246 -29.20 -15.20 -1.43
C ARG A 246 -29.61 -14.03 -0.54
N PHE A 247 -29.35 -12.79 -0.96
CA PHE A 247 -29.69 -11.60 -0.18
C PHE A 247 -31.22 -11.44 -0.01
N VAL A 248 -31.98 -11.69 -1.05
CA VAL A 248 -33.45 -11.60 -1.03
C VAL A 248 -34.06 -12.69 -0.13
N ASN A 249 -33.50 -13.90 -0.15
CA ASN A 249 -34.00 -15.05 0.62
C ASN A 249 -33.57 -15.06 2.10
N THR A 250 -32.69 -14.14 2.53
CA THR A 250 -32.21 -14.05 3.94
C THR A 250 -32.98 -12.98 4.73
N ARG A 251 -33.93 -12.31 4.12
CA ARG A 251 -34.90 -11.37 4.76
C ARG A 251 -36.30 -11.99 4.87
#